data_e37f9d08d18d99bcd2790c54a9626181
#
_entry.id   e37f9d08d18d99bcd2790c54a9626181
#
_cell.length_a   1.000
_cell.length_b   1.000
_cell.length_c   1.000
_cell.angle_alpha   90.00
_cell.angle_beta   90.00
_cell.angle_gamma   90.00
#
_symmetry.space_group_name_H-M   'P 1'
#
loop_
_entity.id
_entity.type
_entity.pdbx_description
1 polymer ?
#
loop_
_entity_poly.entity_id
_entity_poly.type
_entity_poly.pdbx_seq_one_letter_code
_entity_poly.pdbx_strand_id
1 'polypeptide(L)'
;FPDFHIRNIASSGVIWTGRANDTQQYVPRDAIKDCHFDENPLSNVIRINYGKFSYYSGGDIPGVPDYTQPYWRDIETPVAAVVGPVDAMTLDHHGNRDSTNGTILRALRPRVIVQQNWLSAQPGEEVVVRMASGEFYPGPRDVFATGMSPETRIAIGPIMDKIYKSYGGHVVIRV
;
A
#
# COMPACT_ATOMS: atom_id res chain seq x y z
N PHE A 1 6.37 -26.04 4.50
CA PHE A 1 7.00 -25.03 5.38
C PHE A 1 6.00 -24.69 6.49
N PRO A 2 6.17 -25.21 7.72
CA PRO A 2 5.16 -25.09 8.79
C PRO A 2 4.93 -23.63 9.24
N ASP A 3 5.93 -22.77 9.08
CA ASP A 3 5.87 -21.38 9.51
C ASP A 3 5.56 -20.38 8.39
N PHE A 4 5.16 -20.87 7.21
CA PHE A 4 4.83 -20.05 6.05
C PHE A 4 3.32 -20.00 5.84
N HIS A 5 2.76 -18.80 5.87
CA HIS A 5 1.34 -18.56 5.67
C HIS A 5 1.10 -17.39 4.71
N ILE A 6 0.17 -17.55 3.78
CA ILE A 6 -0.36 -16.46 2.97
C ILE A 6 -1.83 -16.29 3.34
N ARG A 7 -2.20 -15.06 3.70
CA ARG A 7 -3.59 -14.66 3.91
C ARG A 7 -3.99 -13.69 2.81
N ASN A 8 -5.03 -14.03 2.07
CA ASN A 8 -5.73 -13.06 1.22
C ASN A 8 -6.59 -12.17 2.13
N ILE A 9 -6.32 -10.86 2.11
CA ILE A 9 -7.01 -9.85 2.92
C ILE A 9 -8.18 -9.26 2.14
N ALA A 10 -7.97 -8.97 0.85
CA ALA A 10 -9.02 -8.47 -0.04
C ALA A 10 -8.82 -8.98 -1.46
N SER A 11 -9.92 -9.15 -2.19
CA SER A 11 -9.93 -9.51 -3.61
C SER A 11 -11.29 -9.21 -4.20
N SER A 12 -11.32 -8.69 -5.42
CA SER A 12 -12.55 -8.49 -6.19
C SER A 12 -13.64 -7.70 -5.42
N GLY A 13 -13.22 -6.73 -4.64
CA GLY A 13 -14.13 -5.89 -3.85
C GLY A 13 -14.68 -6.52 -2.57
N VAL A 14 -14.16 -7.69 -2.20
CA VAL A 14 -14.50 -8.40 -0.95
C VAL A 14 -13.32 -8.29 0.00
N ILE A 15 -13.58 -8.01 1.28
CA ILE A 15 -12.55 -7.85 2.32
C ILE A 15 -12.77 -8.88 3.42
N TRP A 16 -11.70 -9.49 3.92
CA TRP A 16 -11.71 -10.36 5.10
C TRP A 16 -12.07 -9.56 6.36
N THR A 17 -12.88 -10.13 7.23
CA THR A 17 -13.36 -9.45 8.44
C THR A 17 -12.41 -9.54 9.64
N GLY A 18 -11.26 -10.22 9.50
CA GLY A 18 -10.36 -10.52 10.62
C GLY A 18 -10.77 -11.78 11.41
N ARG A 19 -11.84 -12.47 11.05
CA ARG A 19 -12.36 -13.64 11.77
C ARG A 19 -12.45 -14.85 10.85
N ALA A 20 -11.83 -15.96 11.24
CA ALA A 20 -11.88 -17.22 10.50
C ALA A 20 -11.72 -17.02 8.97
N ASN A 21 -12.72 -17.42 8.19
CA ASN A 21 -12.80 -17.19 6.74
C ASN A 21 -13.94 -16.22 6.36
N ASP A 22 -14.45 -15.45 7.33
CA ASP A 22 -15.54 -14.52 7.08
C ASP A 22 -15.08 -13.36 6.23
N THR A 23 -15.92 -12.97 5.28
CA THR A 23 -15.65 -11.87 4.35
C THR A 23 -16.85 -10.96 4.22
N GLN A 24 -16.61 -9.73 3.81
CA GLN A 24 -17.63 -8.73 3.57
C GLN A 24 -17.47 -8.14 2.17
N GLN A 25 -18.57 -8.03 1.41
CA GLN A 25 -18.62 -7.25 0.19
C GLN A 25 -18.48 -5.77 0.55
N TYR A 26 -17.42 -5.12 0.08
CA TYR A 26 -17.13 -3.71 0.35
C TYR A 26 -17.42 -2.83 -0.86
N VAL A 27 -16.90 -3.19 -2.02
CA VAL A 27 -17.22 -2.52 -3.28
C VAL A 27 -18.61 -2.98 -3.75
N PRO A 28 -19.57 -2.08 -3.97
CA PRO A 28 -20.92 -2.46 -4.40
C PRO A 28 -20.88 -3.24 -5.73
N ARG A 29 -21.61 -4.35 -5.79
CA ARG A 29 -21.66 -5.19 -7.00
C ARG A 29 -22.17 -4.47 -8.24
N ASP A 30 -23.03 -3.48 -8.05
CA ASP A 30 -23.57 -2.70 -9.15
C ASP A 30 -22.53 -1.72 -9.71
N ALA A 31 -21.64 -1.20 -8.86
CA ALA A 31 -20.51 -0.40 -9.31
C ALA A 31 -19.55 -1.21 -10.19
N ILE A 32 -19.28 -2.47 -9.84
CA ILE A 32 -18.37 -3.36 -10.60
C ILE A 32 -18.89 -3.66 -12.01
N LYS A 33 -20.20 -3.57 -12.24
CA LYS A 33 -20.82 -3.83 -13.55
C LYS A 33 -20.74 -2.63 -14.50
N ASP A 34 -20.35 -1.46 -14.02
CA ASP A 34 -20.17 -0.28 -14.85
C ASP A 34 -18.98 -0.49 -15.78
N CYS A 35 -19.18 -0.28 -17.10
CA CYS A 35 -18.12 -0.41 -18.10
C CYS A 35 -16.99 0.62 -17.96
N HIS A 36 -17.17 1.66 -17.16
CA HIS A 36 -16.15 2.66 -16.81
C HIS A 36 -15.54 2.43 -15.42
N PHE A 37 -15.80 1.27 -14.82
CA PHE A 37 -15.26 0.94 -13.52
C PHE A 37 -13.73 0.81 -13.58
N ASP A 38 -13.07 1.51 -12.68
CA ASP A 38 -11.63 1.36 -12.44
C ASP A 38 -11.37 0.09 -11.61
N GLU A 39 -10.58 -0.84 -12.13
CA GLU A 39 -10.34 -2.15 -11.51
C GLU A 39 -9.43 -2.09 -10.28
N ASN A 40 -8.72 -0.98 -10.02
CA ASN A 40 -7.80 -0.85 -8.89
C ASN A 40 -8.43 -1.22 -7.53
N PRO A 41 -9.68 -0.80 -7.19
CA PRO A 41 -10.35 -1.24 -5.97
C PRO A 41 -10.60 -2.75 -5.85
N LEU A 42 -10.41 -3.51 -6.94
CA LEU A 42 -10.57 -4.96 -6.98
C LEU A 42 -9.27 -5.73 -6.82
N SER A 43 -8.15 -5.04 -6.64
CA SER A 43 -6.83 -5.64 -6.49
C SER A 43 -6.78 -6.69 -5.37
N ASN A 44 -5.88 -7.65 -5.54
CA ASN A 44 -5.60 -8.66 -4.51
C ASN A 44 -4.69 -8.06 -3.43
N VAL A 45 -5.17 -8.10 -2.20
CA VAL A 45 -4.39 -7.70 -1.02
C VAL A 45 -3.96 -8.94 -0.27
N ILE A 46 -2.66 -9.13 -0.10
CA ILE A 46 -2.11 -10.29 0.59
C ILE A 46 -1.21 -9.88 1.76
N ARG A 47 -1.24 -10.72 2.80
CA ARG A 47 -0.24 -10.74 3.86
C ARG A 47 0.48 -12.07 3.85
N ILE A 48 1.80 -12.03 3.84
CA ILE A 48 2.67 -13.20 3.95
C ILE A 48 3.32 -13.17 5.33
N ASN A 49 3.32 -14.30 6.02
CA ASN A 49 4.10 -14.52 7.23
C ASN A 49 5.06 -15.68 7.02
N TYR A 50 6.30 -15.52 7.45
CA TYR A 50 7.30 -16.57 7.49
C TYR A 50 8.08 -16.48 8.81
N GLY A 51 7.82 -17.41 9.71
CA GLY A 51 8.31 -17.31 11.08
C GLY A 51 7.86 -16.00 11.73
N LYS A 52 8.83 -15.17 12.11
CA LYS A 52 8.57 -13.84 12.70
C LYS A 52 8.43 -12.72 11.66
N PHE A 53 8.82 -12.97 10.41
CA PHE A 53 8.76 -11.97 9.34
C PHE A 53 7.35 -11.87 8.75
N SER A 54 6.94 -10.66 8.44
CA SER A 54 5.66 -10.38 7.81
C SER A 54 5.79 -9.35 6.68
N TYR A 55 5.06 -9.60 5.60
CA TYR A 55 5.08 -8.79 4.39
C TYR A 55 3.66 -8.50 3.92
N TYR A 56 3.44 -7.29 3.41
CA TYR A 56 2.19 -6.83 2.85
C TYR A 56 2.35 -6.42 1.39
N SER A 57 1.36 -6.75 0.57
CA SER A 57 1.20 -6.23 -0.79
C SER A 57 -0.27 -6.00 -1.07
N GLY A 58 -0.63 -4.77 -1.41
CA GLY A 58 -2.01 -4.37 -1.67
C GLY A 58 -2.38 -4.24 -3.15
N GLY A 59 -1.41 -4.43 -4.07
CA GLY A 59 -1.64 -4.13 -5.48
C GLY A 59 -1.92 -2.63 -5.67
N ASP A 60 -2.91 -2.31 -6.48
CA ASP A 60 -3.23 -0.91 -6.80
C ASP A 60 -4.47 -0.39 -6.03
N ILE A 61 -4.73 -0.93 -4.81
CA ILE A 61 -5.86 -0.43 -4.03
C ILE A 61 -5.73 1.06 -3.72
N PRO A 62 -6.80 1.84 -3.90
CA PRO A 62 -6.84 3.24 -3.49
C PRO A 62 -7.19 3.39 -2.00
N GLY A 63 -6.83 4.54 -1.42
CA GLY A 63 -7.09 4.85 -0.01
C GLY A 63 -7.37 6.32 0.26
N VAL A 64 -7.34 7.17 -0.77
CA VAL A 64 -7.60 8.61 -0.67
C VAL A 64 -8.52 9.02 -1.82
N PRO A 65 -9.82 8.74 -1.72
CA PRO A 65 -10.77 9.14 -2.76
C PRO A 65 -10.90 10.67 -2.84
N ASP A 66 -11.08 11.18 -4.05
CA ASP A 66 -11.47 12.57 -4.25
C ASP A 66 -12.86 12.85 -3.64
N TYR A 67 -13.13 14.13 -3.33
CA TYR A 67 -14.39 14.55 -2.70
C TYR A 67 -15.67 14.17 -3.48
N THR A 68 -15.55 13.96 -4.79
CA THR A 68 -16.66 13.55 -5.66
C THR A 68 -16.80 12.03 -5.78
N GLN A 69 -15.86 11.27 -5.25
CA GLN A 69 -15.86 9.82 -5.37
C GLN A 69 -16.59 9.17 -4.19
N PRO A 70 -17.21 8.01 -4.43
CA PRO A 70 -17.91 7.29 -3.37
C PRO A 70 -16.91 6.72 -2.34
N TYR A 71 -17.35 6.61 -1.08
CA TYR A 71 -16.56 6.16 0.06
C TYR A 71 -15.92 4.77 -0.11
N TRP A 72 -16.56 3.89 -0.86
CA TRP A 72 -16.05 2.54 -1.09
C TRP A 72 -14.78 2.49 -1.97
N ARG A 73 -14.36 3.61 -2.54
CA ARG A 73 -13.05 3.69 -3.20
C ARG A 73 -11.88 3.73 -2.21
N ASP A 74 -12.10 4.02 -0.95
CA ASP A 74 -11.09 3.85 0.10
C ASP A 74 -11.04 2.38 0.54
N ILE A 75 -10.24 1.57 -0.13
CA ILE A 75 -10.01 0.16 0.21
C ILE A 75 -8.97 0.02 1.32
N GLU A 76 -8.01 0.94 1.42
CA GLU A 76 -6.94 0.84 2.42
C GLU A 76 -7.47 0.91 3.86
N THR A 77 -8.45 1.76 4.14
CA THR A 77 -8.98 1.91 5.51
C THR A 77 -9.60 0.63 6.06
N PRO A 78 -10.51 -0.08 5.38
CA PRO A 78 -11.02 -1.36 5.87
C PRO A 78 -9.97 -2.47 5.87
N VAL A 79 -9.00 -2.47 4.94
CA VAL A 79 -7.86 -3.39 4.96
C VAL A 79 -6.98 -3.14 6.19
N ALA A 80 -6.70 -1.89 6.53
CA ALA A 80 -5.93 -1.51 7.70
C ALA A 80 -6.52 -2.04 9.01
N ALA A 81 -7.86 -2.13 9.08
CA ALA A 81 -8.55 -2.63 10.28
C ALA A 81 -8.25 -4.10 10.60
N VAL A 82 -7.82 -4.89 9.61
CA VAL A 82 -7.65 -6.35 9.76
C VAL A 82 -6.25 -6.86 9.48
N VAL A 83 -5.38 -6.08 8.81
CA VAL A 83 -4.08 -6.56 8.35
C VAL A 83 -3.03 -6.60 9.47
N GLY A 84 -3.04 -5.64 10.39
CA GLY A 84 -2.06 -5.51 11.47
C GLY A 84 -0.63 -5.13 11.01
N PRO A 85 0.33 -4.97 11.95
CA PRO A 85 1.69 -4.57 11.65
C PRO A 85 2.45 -5.56 10.78
N VAL A 86 3.39 -5.04 9.95
CA VAL A 86 4.27 -5.85 9.09
C VAL A 86 5.71 -5.32 9.12
N ASP A 87 6.68 -6.16 8.79
CA ASP A 87 8.08 -5.77 8.69
C ASP A 87 8.38 -5.03 7.39
N ALA A 88 7.76 -5.47 6.30
CA ALA A 88 7.94 -4.88 4.98
C ALA A 88 6.62 -4.79 4.19
N MET A 89 6.54 -3.80 3.31
CA MET A 89 5.41 -3.64 2.39
C MET A 89 5.84 -3.19 1.01
N THR A 90 5.05 -3.49 -0.01
CA THR A 90 5.01 -2.70 -1.24
C THR A 90 4.02 -1.55 -1.08
N LEU A 91 4.31 -0.41 -1.70
CA LEU A 91 3.34 0.68 -1.75
C LEU A 91 2.13 0.28 -2.57
N ASP A 92 0.95 0.60 -2.06
CA ASP A 92 -0.29 0.49 -2.80
C ASP A 92 -0.27 1.47 -3.97
N HIS A 93 -0.80 1.06 -5.11
CA HIS A 93 -0.89 1.85 -6.34
C HIS A 93 0.40 2.59 -6.69
N HIS A 94 1.57 1.91 -6.53
CA HIS A 94 2.91 2.45 -6.81
C HIS A 94 3.28 3.73 -6.01
N GLY A 95 2.52 4.05 -4.97
CA GLY A 95 2.60 5.33 -4.28
C GLY A 95 1.92 6.47 -5.03
N ASN A 96 0.90 6.18 -5.84
CA ASN A 96 0.09 7.21 -6.48
C ASN A 96 -0.65 8.05 -5.44
N ARG A 97 -1.09 9.26 -5.82
CA ARG A 97 -1.68 10.26 -4.90
C ARG A 97 -2.89 9.75 -4.13
N ASP A 98 -3.67 8.87 -4.74
CA ASP A 98 -4.88 8.26 -4.19
C ASP A 98 -4.64 7.07 -3.25
N SER A 99 -3.39 6.75 -2.93
CA SER A 99 -3.02 5.59 -2.13
C SER A 99 -2.13 5.94 -0.92
N THR A 100 -1.80 4.92 -0.14
CA THR A 100 -0.91 4.99 1.04
C THR A 100 -1.39 6.03 2.05
N ASN A 101 -2.64 5.90 2.48
CA ASN A 101 -3.26 6.83 3.41
C ASN A 101 -2.66 6.70 4.84
N GLY A 102 -2.99 7.67 5.71
CA GLY A 102 -2.47 7.67 7.08
C GLY A 102 -2.98 6.50 7.94
N THR A 103 -4.13 5.92 7.61
CA THR A 103 -4.73 4.80 8.34
C THR A 103 -3.96 3.52 8.08
N ILE A 104 -3.64 3.22 6.80
CA ILE A 104 -2.84 2.04 6.45
C ILE A 104 -1.42 2.15 7.02
N LEU A 105 -0.79 3.32 6.98
CA LEU A 105 0.53 3.52 7.57
C LEU A 105 0.56 3.29 9.08
N ARG A 106 -0.47 3.78 9.81
CA ARG A 106 -0.60 3.53 11.26
C ARG A 106 -0.81 2.06 11.61
N ALA A 107 -1.54 1.33 10.77
CA ALA A 107 -1.82 -0.08 10.97
C ALA A 107 -0.60 -0.96 10.66
N LEU A 108 0.03 -0.75 9.52
CA LEU A 108 1.13 -1.59 9.02
C LEU A 108 2.47 -1.30 9.71
N ARG A 109 2.80 -0.03 9.97
CA ARG A 109 4.07 0.43 10.60
C ARG A 109 5.32 -0.22 10.00
N PRO A 110 5.47 -0.31 8.69
CA PRO A 110 6.55 -1.07 8.06
C PRO A 110 7.92 -0.44 8.34
N ARG A 111 8.93 -1.28 8.54
CA ARG A 111 10.34 -0.85 8.59
C ARG A 111 10.96 -0.70 7.21
N VAL A 112 10.47 -1.51 6.27
CA VAL A 112 10.93 -1.51 4.87
C VAL A 112 9.73 -1.27 3.97
N ILE A 113 9.87 -0.31 3.06
CA ILE A 113 8.87 0.03 2.07
C ILE A 113 9.51 -0.14 0.68
N VAL A 114 8.86 -0.92 -0.17
CA VAL A 114 9.27 -1.08 -1.57
C VAL A 114 8.32 -0.30 -2.45
N GLN A 115 8.85 0.62 -3.23
CA GLN A 115 8.11 1.35 -4.23
C GLN A 115 8.40 0.78 -5.61
N GLN A 116 7.40 0.21 -6.23
CA GLN A 116 7.43 -0.26 -7.61
C GLN A 116 7.02 0.90 -8.50
N ASN A 117 7.97 1.55 -9.14
CA ASN A 117 7.69 2.71 -9.98
C ASN A 117 7.14 2.27 -11.35
N TRP A 118 6.04 2.87 -11.77
CA TRP A 118 5.40 2.65 -13.07
C TRP A 118 5.42 3.90 -13.95
N LEU A 119 5.12 5.08 -13.38
CA LEU A 119 5.02 6.35 -14.08
C LEU A 119 5.96 7.40 -13.49
N SER A 120 6.30 8.40 -14.29
CA SER A 120 7.12 9.54 -13.86
C SER A 120 6.48 10.37 -12.72
N ALA A 121 5.14 10.35 -12.59
CA ALA A 121 4.42 11.04 -11.52
C ALA A 121 4.34 10.25 -10.20
N GLN A 122 4.97 9.09 -10.13
CA GLN A 122 5.00 8.26 -8.92
C GLN A 122 6.38 8.32 -8.24
N PRO A 123 6.42 8.46 -6.91
CA PRO A 123 5.30 8.65 -5.99
C PRO A 123 4.69 10.05 -6.06
N GLY A 124 3.44 10.18 -5.64
CA GLY A 124 2.84 11.47 -5.37
C GLY A 124 3.57 12.18 -4.22
N GLU A 125 3.70 13.51 -4.29
CA GLU A 125 4.34 14.29 -3.23
C GLU A 125 3.72 14.03 -1.85
N GLU A 126 2.40 13.99 -1.80
CA GLU A 126 1.63 13.76 -0.57
C GLU A 126 1.93 12.39 0.05
N VAL A 127 2.18 11.36 -0.77
CA VAL A 127 2.57 10.02 -0.30
C VAL A 127 3.93 10.08 0.36
N VAL A 128 4.90 10.76 -0.24
CA VAL A 128 6.25 10.91 0.32
C VAL A 128 6.20 11.67 1.65
N VAL A 129 5.40 12.75 1.72
CA VAL A 129 5.20 13.52 2.96
C VAL A 129 4.59 12.63 4.05
N ARG A 130 3.54 11.85 3.74
CA ARG A 130 2.95 10.91 4.68
C ARG A 130 3.94 9.86 5.16
N MET A 131 4.70 9.25 4.24
CA MET A 131 5.73 8.27 4.61
C MET A 131 6.83 8.87 5.49
N ALA A 132 7.26 10.10 5.21
CA ALA A 132 8.31 10.75 5.98
C ALA A 132 7.84 11.27 7.34
N SER A 133 6.54 11.43 7.57
CA SER A 133 5.98 11.95 8.81
C SER A 133 6.02 10.93 9.94
N GLY A 134 6.53 11.36 11.10
CA GLY A 134 6.46 10.59 12.34
C GLY A 134 5.07 10.54 13.00
N GLU A 135 4.11 11.31 12.51
CA GLU A 135 2.75 11.38 13.07
C GLU A 135 1.93 10.10 12.83
N PHE A 136 2.20 9.39 11.74
CA PHE A 136 1.48 8.16 11.43
C PHE A 136 2.01 6.97 12.21
N TYR A 137 3.32 6.83 12.34
CA TYR A 137 3.95 5.90 13.26
C TYR A 137 5.37 6.35 13.59
N PRO A 138 5.82 6.22 14.84
CA PRO A 138 7.21 6.44 15.20
C PRO A 138 8.05 5.25 14.74
N GLY A 139 9.25 5.50 14.34
CA GLY A 139 10.21 4.44 14.06
C GLY A 139 10.85 4.55 12.68
N PRO A 140 11.92 3.76 12.53
CA PRO A 140 12.67 3.77 11.30
C PRO A 140 11.84 3.23 10.15
N ARG A 141 12.05 3.81 8.97
CA ARG A 141 11.47 3.38 7.71
C ARG A 141 12.48 3.63 6.60
N ASP A 142 12.80 2.58 5.88
CA ASP A 142 13.70 2.63 4.75
C ASP A 142 12.90 2.34 3.48
N VAL A 143 12.92 3.28 2.53
CA VAL A 143 12.21 3.16 1.25
C VAL A 143 13.19 2.81 0.15
N PHE A 144 12.84 1.83 -0.66
CA PHE A 144 13.61 1.35 -1.80
C PHE A 144 12.74 1.43 -3.06
N ALA A 145 13.11 2.29 -4.02
CA ALA A 145 12.40 2.41 -5.28
C ALA A 145 13.05 1.57 -6.37
N THR A 146 12.24 0.92 -7.21
CA THR A 146 12.71 0.17 -8.39
C THR A 146 13.09 1.08 -9.55
N GLY A 147 12.61 2.31 -9.53
CA GLY A 147 12.92 3.38 -10.47
C GLY A 147 12.45 4.72 -9.92
N MET A 148 12.98 5.81 -10.49
CA MET A 148 12.57 7.17 -10.14
C MET A 148 12.87 8.11 -11.28
N SER A 149 11.88 8.96 -11.66
CA SER A 149 12.14 9.96 -12.67
C SER A 149 13.03 11.09 -12.14
N PRO A 150 13.89 11.66 -12.98
CA PRO A 150 14.69 12.84 -12.62
C PRO A 150 13.83 14.01 -12.17
N GLU A 151 12.66 14.22 -12.79
CA GLU A 151 11.73 15.31 -12.49
C GLU A 151 11.17 15.17 -11.08
N THR A 152 10.78 13.97 -10.67
CA THR A 152 10.33 13.68 -9.31
C THR A 152 11.44 13.95 -8.30
N ARG A 153 12.68 13.56 -8.62
CA ARG A 153 13.85 13.85 -7.77
C ARG A 153 14.09 15.36 -7.62
N ILE A 154 13.93 16.13 -8.67
CA ILE A 154 14.06 17.59 -8.62
C ILE A 154 12.95 18.21 -7.75
N ALA A 155 11.71 17.75 -7.92
CA ALA A 155 10.55 18.32 -7.24
C ALA A 155 10.52 18.03 -5.72
N ILE A 156 10.77 16.80 -5.32
CA ILE A 156 10.56 16.35 -3.92
C ILE A 156 11.77 15.63 -3.31
N GLY A 157 12.92 15.68 -3.96
CA GLY A 157 14.16 15.02 -3.51
C GLY A 157 14.52 15.29 -2.04
N PRO A 158 14.50 16.54 -1.54
CA PRO A 158 14.87 16.83 -0.16
C PRO A 158 14.03 16.12 0.91
N ILE A 159 12.76 15.81 0.60
CA ILE A 159 11.90 15.01 1.51
C ILE A 159 12.23 13.53 1.35
N MET A 160 12.41 13.08 0.12
CA MET A 160 12.76 11.69 -0.18
C MET A 160 14.07 11.26 0.48
N ASP A 161 15.11 12.10 0.42
CA ASP A 161 16.45 11.80 0.96
C ASP A 161 16.44 11.49 2.47
N LYS A 162 15.36 11.82 3.18
CA LYS A 162 15.21 11.47 4.59
C LYS A 162 14.92 9.98 4.81
N ILE A 163 14.25 9.32 3.85
CA ILE A 163 13.75 7.95 4.01
C ILE A 163 14.16 7.01 2.87
N TYR A 164 14.44 7.51 1.66
CA TYR A 164 14.83 6.67 0.52
C TYR A 164 16.29 6.21 0.63
N LYS A 165 16.52 4.92 0.42
CA LYS A 165 17.84 4.27 0.41
C LYS A 165 18.28 3.89 -0.99
N SER A 166 17.35 3.75 -1.94
CA SER A 166 17.67 3.57 -3.35
C SER A 166 16.59 4.20 -4.24
N TYR A 167 16.98 4.55 -5.45
CA TYR A 167 16.14 5.20 -6.45
C TYR A 167 16.06 4.42 -7.76
N GLY A 168 16.50 3.17 -7.77
CA GLY A 168 16.44 2.31 -8.93
C GLY A 168 17.10 0.97 -8.70
N GLY A 169 16.77 0.02 -9.58
CA GLY A 169 17.31 -1.33 -9.57
C GLY A 169 16.40 -2.37 -8.92
N HIS A 170 16.92 -3.57 -8.77
CA HIS A 170 16.19 -4.66 -8.13
C HIS A 170 16.18 -4.49 -6.62
N VAL A 171 15.03 -4.74 -6.00
CA VAL A 171 14.89 -4.80 -4.54
C VAL A 171 14.69 -6.26 -4.13
N VAL A 172 15.58 -6.76 -3.28
CA VAL A 172 15.53 -8.13 -2.77
C VAL A 172 15.43 -8.08 -1.24
N ILE A 173 14.37 -8.67 -0.69
CA ILE A 173 14.21 -8.87 0.75
C ILE A 173 14.63 -10.31 1.05
N ARG A 174 15.68 -10.45 1.87
CA ARG A 174 16.15 -11.76 2.31
C ARG A 174 15.84 -11.93 3.80
N VAL A 175 15.17 -13.02 4.16
CA VAL A 175 14.72 -13.38 5.50
C VAL A 175 15.48 -14.59 6.02
#